data_a7f97530abd18e8fa84645bd429ad787
#
_entry.id   a7f97530abd18e8fa84645bd429ad787
#
_cell.length_a   1.000
_cell.length_b   1.000
_cell.length_c   1.000
_cell.angle_alpha   90.00
_cell.angle_beta   90.00
_cell.angle_gamma   90.00
#
_symmetry.space_group_name_H-M   'P 1'
#
loop_
_entity.id
_entity.type
_entity.pdbx_description
1 polymer ?
#
loop_
_entity_poly.entity_id
_entity_poly.type
_entity_poly.pdbx_seq_one_letter_code
_entity_poly.pdbx_strand_id
1 'polypeptide(L)'
;DEERFQMLRMQMEKMGATLKVIVYLRRQDLLVQSYWAQQVKEGLQLSFLEYLEQRRYAYFQMHYAERLSRIEKAVGLENLIVRVYEKEQYAGDERTILSDFMDILSINDLSDFSQDEPIRNTSLSGIYLEYKRRMNQYPIYRTKKNFLVVILTRLQEKEQGKQFYDQAVWFD
;
A
#
# COMPACT_ATOMS: atom_id res chain seq x y z
N ASP A 1 15.17 -10.96 -8.29
CA ASP A 1 14.93 -9.50 -8.46
C ASP A 1 16.21 -8.71 -8.71
N GLU A 2 17.35 -9.07 -8.07
CA GLU A 2 18.65 -8.40 -8.26
C GLU A 2 19.07 -8.38 -9.74
N GLU A 3 19.07 -9.53 -10.38
CA GLU A 3 19.42 -9.68 -11.81
C GLU A 3 18.56 -8.78 -12.72
N ARG A 4 17.26 -8.64 -12.41
CA ARG A 4 16.36 -7.78 -13.21
C ARG A 4 16.73 -6.31 -13.10
N PHE A 5 17.10 -5.85 -11.90
CA PHE A 5 17.57 -4.47 -11.71
C PHE A 5 18.91 -4.25 -12.39
N GLN A 6 19.83 -5.23 -12.35
CA GLN A 6 21.11 -5.16 -13.06
C GLN A 6 20.89 -5.06 -14.58
N MET A 7 20.02 -5.92 -15.13
CA MET A 7 19.67 -5.87 -16.56
C MET A 7 19.08 -4.51 -16.97
N LEU A 8 18.15 -3.98 -16.16
CA LEU A 8 17.54 -2.68 -16.44
C LEU A 8 18.57 -1.56 -16.36
N ARG A 9 19.44 -1.56 -15.35
CA ARG A 9 20.56 -0.62 -15.24
C ARG A 9 21.44 -0.63 -16.48
N MET A 10 21.89 -1.82 -16.90
CA MET A 10 22.72 -1.97 -18.10
C MET A 10 22.06 -1.43 -19.37
N GLN A 11 20.74 -1.61 -19.50
CA GLN A 11 19.99 -1.08 -20.64
C GLN A 11 19.92 0.45 -20.60
N MET A 12 19.67 1.04 -19.43
CA MET A 12 19.65 2.50 -19.26
C MET A 12 21.03 3.12 -19.54
N GLU A 13 22.10 2.52 -19.04
CA GLU A 13 23.47 2.98 -19.30
C GLU A 13 23.82 2.97 -20.81
N LYS A 14 23.38 1.95 -21.57
CA LYS A 14 23.53 1.93 -23.04
C LYS A 14 22.78 3.06 -23.76
N MET A 15 21.73 3.58 -23.14
CA MET A 15 20.95 4.71 -23.65
C MET A 15 21.48 6.07 -23.14
N GLY A 16 22.58 6.08 -22.38
CA GLY A 16 23.13 7.30 -21.76
C GLY A 16 22.32 7.81 -20.59
N ALA A 17 21.45 6.98 -20.00
CA ALA A 17 20.60 7.33 -18.87
C ALA A 17 21.02 6.64 -17.58
N THR A 18 20.72 7.23 -16.44
CA THR A 18 20.96 6.67 -15.10
C THR A 18 19.64 6.14 -14.52
N LEU A 19 19.66 4.90 -14.04
CA LEU A 19 18.54 4.31 -13.33
C LEU A 19 18.58 4.71 -11.85
N LYS A 20 17.56 5.40 -11.38
CA LYS A 20 17.32 5.63 -9.94
C LYS A 20 16.12 4.80 -9.48
N VAL A 21 16.22 4.20 -8.29
CA VAL A 21 15.16 3.41 -7.68
C VAL A 21 14.67 4.11 -6.43
N ILE A 22 13.39 4.47 -6.41
CA ILE A 22 12.72 5.10 -5.27
C ILE A 22 11.86 4.05 -4.59
N VAL A 23 12.04 3.86 -3.28
CA VAL A 23 11.30 2.88 -2.49
C VAL A 23 10.63 3.58 -1.32
N TYR A 24 9.31 3.48 -1.24
CA TYR A 24 8.55 3.90 -0.07
C TYR A 24 8.30 2.71 0.85
N LEU A 25 8.77 2.79 2.08
CA LEU A 25 8.62 1.77 3.11
C LEU A 25 7.47 2.12 4.04
N ARG A 26 6.47 1.26 4.11
CA ARG A 26 5.39 1.36 5.08
C ARG A 26 5.73 0.60 6.34
N ARG A 27 5.24 1.04 7.51
CA ARG A 27 5.31 0.26 8.75
C ARG A 27 4.82 -1.17 8.50
N GLN A 28 5.57 -2.14 8.99
CA GLN A 28 5.33 -3.55 8.69
C GLN A 28 3.97 -4.05 9.18
N ASP A 29 3.55 -3.64 10.38
CA ASP A 29 2.24 -3.95 10.95
C ASP A 29 1.09 -3.43 10.07
N LEU A 30 1.16 -2.18 9.63
CA LEU A 30 0.17 -1.57 8.74
C LEU A 30 0.18 -2.22 7.34
N LEU A 31 1.33 -2.68 6.89
CA LEU A 31 1.45 -3.38 5.61
C LEU A 31 0.74 -4.74 5.66
N VAL A 32 0.94 -5.52 6.73
CA VAL A 32 0.26 -6.81 6.92
C VAL A 32 -1.24 -6.64 6.99
N GLN A 33 -1.70 -5.67 7.79
CA GLN A 33 -3.13 -5.36 7.89
C GLN A 33 -3.73 -5.01 6.52
N SER A 34 -3.01 -4.21 5.73
CA SER A 34 -3.43 -3.83 4.39
C SER A 34 -3.55 -5.05 3.46
N TYR A 35 -2.58 -5.97 3.52
CA TYR A 35 -2.64 -7.21 2.73
C TYR A 35 -3.81 -8.10 3.16
N TRP A 36 -4.01 -8.29 4.46
CA TRP A 36 -5.14 -9.04 4.97
C TRP A 36 -6.46 -8.41 4.52
N ALA A 37 -6.63 -7.10 4.69
CA ALA A 37 -7.82 -6.38 4.27
C ALA A 37 -8.09 -6.54 2.76
N GLN A 38 -7.05 -6.50 1.93
CA GLN A 38 -7.19 -6.75 0.50
C GLN A 38 -7.64 -8.18 0.22
N GLN A 39 -7.05 -9.18 0.88
CA GLN A 39 -7.45 -10.58 0.74
C GLN A 39 -8.90 -10.81 1.20
N VAL A 40 -9.35 -10.14 2.26
CA VAL A 40 -10.76 -10.19 2.69
C VAL A 40 -11.67 -9.62 1.61
N LYS A 41 -11.32 -8.49 0.99
CA LYS A 41 -12.09 -7.96 -0.15
C LYS A 41 -12.20 -8.97 -1.29
N GLU A 42 -11.17 -9.75 -1.51
CA GLU A 42 -11.08 -10.80 -2.54
C GLU A 42 -11.76 -12.13 -2.15
N GLY A 43 -12.21 -12.27 -0.91
CA GLY A 43 -12.97 -13.45 -0.47
C GLY A 43 -12.34 -14.27 0.65
N LEU A 44 -11.23 -13.82 1.25
CA LEU A 44 -10.63 -14.47 2.41
C LEU A 44 -11.62 -14.48 3.58
N GLN A 45 -11.69 -15.61 4.30
CA GLN A 45 -12.57 -15.82 5.45
C GLN A 45 -11.82 -15.80 6.79
N LEU A 46 -10.50 -15.92 6.75
CA LEU A 46 -9.67 -15.97 7.94
C LEU A 46 -9.72 -14.65 8.72
N SER A 47 -9.79 -14.73 10.03
CA SER A 47 -9.52 -13.61 10.93
C SER A 47 -8.09 -13.12 10.73
N PHE A 48 -7.78 -11.94 11.25
CA PHE A 48 -6.42 -11.40 11.13
C PHE A 48 -5.40 -12.30 11.83
N LEU A 49 -5.74 -12.83 13.00
CA LEU A 49 -4.86 -13.74 13.74
C LEU A 49 -4.59 -15.04 12.96
N GLU A 50 -5.65 -15.71 12.48
CA GLU A 50 -5.52 -16.90 11.63
C GLU A 50 -4.72 -16.62 10.35
N TYR A 51 -4.89 -15.44 9.76
CA TYR A 51 -4.11 -15.01 8.61
C TYR A 51 -2.62 -14.90 8.95
N LEU A 52 -2.28 -14.32 10.08
CA LEU A 52 -0.91 -14.22 10.56
C LEU A 52 -0.30 -15.61 10.76
N GLU A 53 -1.03 -16.54 11.38
CA GLU A 53 -0.56 -17.89 11.65
C GLU A 53 -0.35 -18.71 10.37
N GLN A 54 -1.28 -18.64 9.42
CA GLN A 54 -1.27 -19.48 8.21
C GLN A 54 -0.43 -18.89 7.07
N ARG A 55 -0.15 -17.59 7.07
CA ARG A 55 0.49 -16.88 5.97
C ARG A 55 1.88 -16.35 6.31
N ARG A 56 2.67 -17.12 7.06
CA ARG A 56 4.06 -16.75 7.43
C ARG A 56 4.93 -16.32 6.25
N TYR A 57 4.70 -16.88 5.05
CA TYR A 57 5.44 -16.48 3.84
C TYR A 57 5.16 -15.05 3.39
N ALA A 58 4.02 -14.46 3.74
CA ALA A 58 3.73 -13.05 3.45
C ALA A 58 4.69 -12.11 4.18
N TYR A 59 5.28 -12.55 5.29
CA TYR A 59 6.28 -11.80 6.03
C TYR A 59 7.60 -11.62 5.27
N PHE A 60 7.90 -12.46 4.30
CA PHE A 60 9.10 -12.31 3.47
C PHE A 60 9.15 -10.94 2.78
N GLN A 61 8.00 -10.36 2.48
CA GLN A 61 7.93 -9.02 1.89
C GLN A 61 8.30 -7.92 2.89
N MET A 62 8.41 -8.24 4.18
CA MET A 62 8.72 -7.31 5.26
C MET A 62 10.20 -7.28 5.65
N HIS A 63 11.02 -8.15 5.07
CA HIS A 63 12.47 -8.11 5.26
C HIS A 63 13.07 -6.97 4.43
N TYR A 64 12.78 -5.72 4.82
CA TYR A 64 13.18 -4.52 4.09
C TYR A 64 14.68 -4.43 3.92
N ALA A 65 15.45 -4.70 4.97
CA ALA A 65 16.91 -4.64 4.92
C ALA A 65 17.49 -5.57 3.83
N GLU A 66 17.02 -6.80 3.77
CA GLU A 66 17.47 -7.77 2.76
C GLU A 66 17.08 -7.32 1.34
N ARG A 67 15.85 -6.84 1.16
CA ARG A 67 15.38 -6.37 -0.15
C ARG A 67 16.13 -5.13 -0.61
N LEU A 68 16.34 -4.16 0.27
CA LEU A 68 17.08 -2.94 -0.04
C LEU A 68 18.54 -3.27 -0.38
N SER A 69 19.19 -4.18 0.38
CA SER A 69 20.55 -4.61 0.09
C SER A 69 20.68 -5.26 -1.29
N ARG A 70 19.69 -6.03 -1.74
CA ARG A 70 19.67 -6.60 -3.11
C ARG A 70 19.53 -5.52 -4.18
N ILE A 71 18.68 -4.51 -3.94
CA ILE A 71 18.52 -3.39 -4.88
C ILE A 71 19.79 -2.55 -4.90
N GLU A 72 20.34 -2.23 -3.74
CA GLU A 72 21.59 -1.47 -3.60
C GLU A 72 22.75 -2.13 -4.37
N LYS A 73 22.92 -3.45 -4.24
CA LYS A 73 23.92 -4.21 -4.99
C LYS A 73 23.73 -4.11 -6.50
N ALA A 74 22.48 -4.03 -6.95
CA ALA A 74 22.16 -3.98 -8.36
C ALA A 74 22.35 -2.60 -8.98
N VAL A 75 21.98 -1.53 -8.27
CA VAL A 75 21.93 -0.17 -8.85
C VAL A 75 22.96 0.80 -8.28
N GLY A 76 23.56 0.46 -7.13
CA GLY A 76 24.44 1.34 -6.35
C GLY A 76 23.68 2.15 -5.31
N LEU A 77 24.35 2.45 -4.18
CA LEU A 77 23.74 3.20 -3.06
C LEU A 77 23.28 4.59 -3.50
N GLU A 78 24.06 5.24 -4.36
CA GLU A 78 23.80 6.58 -4.90
C GLU A 78 22.55 6.66 -5.77
N ASN A 79 22.06 5.52 -6.25
CA ASN A 79 20.88 5.40 -7.10
C ASN A 79 19.67 4.81 -6.37
N LEU A 80 19.80 4.49 -5.07
CA LEU A 80 18.71 3.98 -4.24
C LEU A 80 18.22 5.08 -3.29
N ILE A 81 16.99 5.51 -3.47
CA ILE A 81 16.33 6.50 -2.61
C ILE A 81 15.27 5.81 -1.79
N VAL A 82 15.43 5.83 -0.46
CA VAL A 82 14.48 5.22 0.48
C VAL A 82 13.71 6.31 1.21
N ARG A 83 12.38 6.21 1.20
CA ARG A 83 11.45 7.10 1.89
C ARG A 83 10.52 6.32 2.82
N VAL A 84 10.03 6.97 3.85
CA VAL A 84 9.01 6.40 4.74
C VAL A 84 7.62 6.75 4.22
N TYR A 85 6.74 5.75 4.12
CA TYR A 85 5.36 5.93 3.69
C TYR A 85 4.49 6.36 4.89
N GLU A 86 4.73 7.57 5.37
CA GLU A 86 3.98 8.21 6.45
C GLU A 86 3.82 9.70 6.15
N LYS A 87 2.60 10.21 6.31
CA LYS A 87 2.25 11.59 5.92
C LYS A 87 3.14 12.63 6.61
N GLU A 88 3.52 12.38 7.85
CA GLU A 88 4.34 13.27 8.68
C GLU A 88 5.79 13.35 8.17
N GLN A 89 6.21 12.39 7.35
CA GLN A 89 7.57 12.26 6.79
C GLN A 89 7.67 12.81 5.36
N TYR A 90 6.53 13.16 4.74
CA TYR A 90 6.55 13.66 3.36
C TYR A 90 7.06 15.09 3.29
N ALA A 91 7.84 15.38 2.24
CA ALA A 91 8.32 16.72 1.92
C ALA A 91 7.19 17.59 1.35
N GLY A 92 7.40 18.90 1.42
CA GLY A 92 6.47 19.91 0.92
C GLY A 92 5.36 20.28 1.90
N ASP A 93 4.72 21.42 1.66
CA ASP A 93 3.71 21.99 2.57
C ASP A 93 2.44 21.14 2.64
N GLU A 94 2.07 20.50 1.55
CA GLU A 94 0.87 19.65 1.46
C GLU A 94 1.03 18.30 2.11
N ARG A 95 2.27 17.86 2.35
CA ARG A 95 2.61 16.55 2.92
C ARG A 95 1.84 15.40 2.27
N THR A 96 1.89 15.36 0.96
CA THR A 96 1.33 14.27 0.16
C THR A 96 2.44 13.40 -0.40
N ILE A 97 2.12 12.16 -0.77
CA ILE A 97 3.09 11.29 -1.45
C ILE A 97 3.51 11.90 -2.81
N LEU A 98 2.62 12.66 -3.44
CA LEU A 98 2.92 13.34 -4.69
C LEU A 98 3.93 14.46 -4.47
N SER A 99 3.74 15.33 -3.46
CA SER A 99 4.69 16.39 -3.14
C SER A 99 6.07 15.85 -2.78
N ASP A 100 6.14 14.77 -2.01
CA ASP A 100 7.41 14.10 -1.67
C ASP A 100 8.10 13.48 -2.90
N PHE A 101 7.34 12.86 -3.79
CA PHE A 101 7.88 12.30 -5.02
C PHE A 101 8.40 13.39 -5.97
N MET A 102 7.70 14.51 -6.10
CA MET A 102 8.13 15.64 -6.91
C MET A 102 9.37 16.32 -6.34
N ASP A 103 9.48 16.40 -4.99
CA ASP A 103 10.68 16.87 -4.32
C ASP A 103 11.91 16.02 -4.70
N ILE A 104 11.79 14.69 -4.70
CA ILE A 104 12.86 13.78 -5.14
C ILE A 104 13.28 14.06 -6.59
N LEU A 105 12.32 14.40 -7.45
CA LEU A 105 12.56 14.72 -8.85
C LEU A 105 13.04 16.16 -9.07
N SER A 106 13.12 16.99 -8.00
CA SER A 106 13.41 18.42 -8.06
C SER A 106 12.43 19.21 -8.93
N ILE A 107 11.15 18.78 -8.96
CA ILE A 107 10.06 19.46 -9.64
C ILE A 107 9.32 20.32 -8.62
N ASN A 108 9.52 21.63 -8.68
CA ASN A 108 8.96 22.58 -7.71
C ASN A 108 7.62 23.18 -8.15
N ASP A 109 7.29 23.12 -9.43
CA ASP A 109 6.03 23.65 -9.95
C ASP A 109 5.06 22.50 -10.25
N LEU A 110 3.97 22.46 -9.51
CA LEU A 110 2.89 21.48 -9.66
C LEU A 110 1.65 22.07 -10.36
N SER A 111 1.73 23.31 -10.87
CA SER A 111 0.57 24.00 -11.48
C SER A 111 -0.01 23.25 -12.69
N ASP A 112 0.83 22.51 -13.41
CA ASP A 112 0.41 21.70 -14.56
C ASP A 112 -0.21 20.35 -14.17
N PHE A 113 -0.16 19.97 -12.89
CA PHE A 113 -0.71 18.72 -12.39
C PHE A 113 -2.07 18.95 -11.74
N SER A 114 -3.12 18.35 -12.29
CA SER A 114 -4.44 18.37 -11.67
C SER A 114 -4.41 17.59 -10.37
N GLN A 115 -4.71 18.25 -9.25
CA GLN A 115 -4.82 17.65 -7.92
C GLN A 115 -6.25 17.11 -7.64
N ASP A 116 -7.18 17.28 -8.55
CA ASP A 116 -8.60 16.95 -8.40
C ASP A 116 -8.92 15.45 -8.55
N GLU A 117 -7.95 14.57 -8.41
CA GLU A 117 -8.26 13.14 -8.41
C GLU A 117 -8.94 12.75 -7.09
N PRO A 118 -10.18 12.23 -7.16
CA PRO A 118 -10.84 11.71 -5.97
C PRO A 118 -9.99 10.58 -5.37
N ILE A 119 -9.90 10.55 -4.04
CA ILE A 119 -9.21 9.46 -3.32
C ILE A 119 -9.75 8.12 -3.83
N ARG A 120 -8.99 7.48 -4.72
CA ARG A 120 -9.32 6.16 -5.23
C ARG A 120 -8.83 5.12 -4.22
N ASN A 121 -9.61 4.07 -4.02
CA ASN A 121 -9.30 2.94 -3.14
C ASN A 121 -9.44 3.23 -1.64
N THR A 122 -10.56 3.80 -1.22
CA THR A 122 -10.97 3.76 0.18
C THR A 122 -10.96 2.32 0.67
N SER A 123 -10.12 2.04 1.64
CA SER A 123 -10.02 0.70 2.22
C SER A 123 -11.21 0.47 3.14
N LEU A 124 -11.86 -0.69 3.03
CA LEU A 124 -12.76 -1.14 4.07
C LEU A 124 -11.97 -1.29 5.37
N SER A 125 -12.52 -0.80 6.46
CA SER A 125 -11.91 -0.85 7.79
C SER A 125 -12.93 -1.19 8.87
N GLY A 126 -12.45 -1.52 10.07
CA GLY A 126 -13.29 -1.79 11.22
C GLY A 126 -14.40 -2.80 10.95
N ILE A 127 -15.60 -2.47 11.40
CA ILE A 127 -16.77 -3.33 11.33
C ILE A 127 -17.16 -3.70 9.87
N TYR A 128 -16.92 -2.82 8.90
CA TYR A 128 -17.26 -3.08 7.50
C TYR A 128 -16.38 -4.15 6.87
N LEU A 129 -15.10 -4.19 7.26
CA LEU A 129 -14.19 -5.23 6.83
C LEU A 129 -14.56 -6.58 7.47
N GLU A 130 -14.96 -6.58 8.73
CA GLU A 130 -15.43 -7.78 9.43
C GLU A 130 -16.74 -8.31 8.83
N TYR A 131 -17.71 -7.44 8.50
CA TYR A 131 -18.90 -7.84 7.76
C TYR A 131 -18.54 -8.50 6.42
N LYS A 132 -17.61 -7.89 5.67
CA LYS A 132 -17.16 -8.47 4.40
C LYS A 132 -16.55 -9.85 4.62
N ARG A 133 -15.71 -10.02 5.64
CA ARG A 133 -15.07 -11.29 5.98
C ARG A 133 -16.10 -12.37 6.29
N ARG A 134 -17.09 -12.08 7.15
CA ARG A 134 -18.17 -13.01 7.52
C ARG A 134 -19.05 -13.36 6.32
N MET A 135 -19.38 -12.39 5.49
CA MET A 135 -20.15 -12.62 4.27
C MET A 135 -19.43 -13.52 3.26
N ASN A 136 -18.11 -13.54 3.26
CA ASN A 136 -17.31 -14.44 2.41
C ASN A 136 -17.56 -15.93 2.70
N GLN A 137 -18.13 -16.28 3.85
CA GLN A 137 -18.51 -17.66 4.19
C GLN A 137 -19.68 -18.16 3.32
N TYR A 138 -20.47 -17.26 2.75
CA TYR A 138 -21.63 -17.59 1.94
C TYR A 138 -21.28 -17.56 0.44
N PRO A 139 -21.52 -18.66 -0.32
CA PRO A 139 -21.13 -18.76 -1.73
C PRO A 139 -21.67 -17.64 -2.62
N ILE A 140 -22.90 -17.18 -2.38
CA ILE A 140 -23.54 -16.10 -3.15
C ILE A 140 -22.75 -14.78 -3.10
N TYR A 141 -22.13 -14.47 -1.96
CA TYR A 141 -21.36 -13.24 -1.80
C TYR A 141 -19.94 -13.35 -2.35
N ARG A 142 -19.45 -14.57 -2.51
CA ARG A 142 -18.16 -14.82 -3.16
C ARG A 142 -18.23 -14.49 -4.65
N THR A 143 -19.33 -14.80 -5.33
CA THR A 143 -19.51 -14.46 -6.75
C THR A 143 -19.79 -12.99 -6.98
N LYS A 144 -20.41 -12.30 -6.01
CA LYS A 144 -20.75 -10.87 -6.06
C LYS A 144 -19.82 -10.00 -5.20
N LYS A 145 -18.60 -10.44 -4.98
CA LYS A 145 -17.63 -9.81 -4.05
C LYS A 145 -17.42 -8.32 -4.31
N ASN A 146 -17.29 -7.92 -5.57
CA ASN A 146 -17.04 -6.52 -5.94
C ASN A 146 -18.25 -5.62 -5.64
N PHE A 147 -19.45 -6.09 -5.91
CA PHE A 147 -20.68 -5.37 -5.60
C PHE A 147 -20.82 -5.13 -4.09
N LEU A 148 -20.56 -6.16 -3.29
CA LEU A 148 -20.61 -6.05 -1.84
C LEU A 148 -19.55 -5.07 -1.30
N VAL A 149 -18.33 -5.08 -1.83
CA VAL A 149 -17.29 -4.12 -1.46
C VAL A 149 -17.75 -2.69 -1.73
N VAL A 150 -18.32 -2.42 -2.91
CA VAL A 150 -18.83 -1.07 -3.26
C VAL A 150 -19.91 -0.60 -2.30
N ILE A 151 -20.88 -1.47 -1.94
CA ILE A 151 -21.94 -1.12 -0.97
C ILE A 151 -21.33 -0.80 0.40
N LEU A 152 -20.48 -1.68 0.92
CA LEU A 152 -19.88 -1.50 2.24
C LEU A 152 -18.99 -0.25 2.29
N THR A 153 -18.23 0.05 1.23
CA THR A 153 -17.45 1.28 1.12
C THR A 153 -18.34 2.52 1.19
N ARG A 154 -19.44 2.56 0.43
CA ARG A 154 -20.38 3.69 0.47
C ARG A 154 -21.04 3.86 1.84
N LEU A 155 -21.36 2.76 2.52
CA LEU A 155 -21.92 2.82 3.87
C LEU A 155 -20.89 3.38 4.86
N GLN A 156 -19.64 2.90 4.79
CA GLN A 156 -18.53 3.40 5.60
C GLN A 156 -18.29 4.90 5.39
N GLU A 157 -18.24 5.37 4.15
CA GLU A 157 -18.07 6.80 3.82
C GLU A 157 -19.21 7.66 4.38
N LYS A 158 -20.45 7.16 4.29
CA LYS A 158 -21.62 7.85 4.84
C LYS A 158 -21.59 7.96 6.36
N GLU A 159 -21.04 6.98 7.06
CA GLU A 159 -20.90 7.00 8.52
C GLU A 159 -19.69 7.79 8.99
N GLN A 160 -18.57 7.75 8.27
CA GLN A 160 -17.39 8.57 8.58
C GLN A 160 -17.70 10.06 8.52
N GLY A 161 -18.62 10.48 7.65
CA GLY A 161 -19.18 11.84 7.64
C GLY A 161 -20.00 12.19 8.91
N LYS A 162 -20.30 11.20 9.77
CA LYS A 162 -21.07 11.36 11.03
C LYS A 162 -20.24 11.20 12.29
N GLN A 163 -18.89 11.23 12.21
CA GLN A 163 -17.99 11.08 13.37
C GLN A 163 -18.36 9.91 14.30
N PHE A 164 -18.04 8.69 13.89
CA PHE A 164 -17.94 7.56 14.81
C PHE A 164 -16.51 7.04 14.82
N TYR A 165 -15.78 7.41 15.87
CA TYR A 165 -14.52 6.76 16.23
C TYR A 165 -14.84 5.48 16.97
N ASP A 166 -14.51 4.33 16.40
CA ASP A 166 -14.37 3.13 17.21
C ASP A 166 -13.07 2.41 16.81
N GLN A 167 -12.05 2.62 17.64
CA GLN A 167 -10.73 1.97 17.51
C GLN A 167 -10.70 0.58 18.15
N ALA A 168 -11.82 0.09 18.66
CA ALA A 168 -11.83 -1.04 19.59
C ALA A 168 -12.05 -2.42 18.96
N VAL A 169 -12.24 -2.54 17.66
CA VAL A 169 -12.70 -3.82 17.03
C VAL A 169 -11.57 -4.74 16.56
N TRP A 170 -10.30 -4.43 16.87
CA TRP A 170 -9.17 -5.17 16.29
C TRP A 170 -8.62 -6.32 17.13
N PHE A 171 -9.09 -6.50 18.38
CA PHE A 171 -8.41 -7.38 19.36
C PHE A 171 -9.33 -8.30 20.18
N ASP A 172 -10.46 -8.76 19.67
CA ASP A 172 -11.20 -9.87 20.28
C ASP A 172 -11.29 -11.09 19.37
#